data_83432e55783ae3949ce93916b1128be9
#
_entry.id   83432e55783ae3949ce93916b1128be9
#
_cell.length_a   1.000
_cell.length_b   1.000
_cell.length_c   1.000
_cell.angle_alpha   90.00
_cell.angle_beta   90.00
_cell.angle_gamma   90.00
#
_symmetry.space_group_name_H-M   'P 1'
#
loop_
_entity.id
_entity.type
_entity.pdbx_description
1 polymer ?
#
loop_
_entity_poly.entity_id
_entity_poly.type
_entity_poly.pdbx_seq_one_letter_code
_entity_poly.pdbx_strand_id
1 'polypeptide(L)'
;LASLFYAEADMDAGFLCSYSDILYRPSVVQRALTHPGDIVLCVDTEWRARYVDRSQHPEDDAEKVIADGDRIVRIERSISSEQASGEYIGVARFNDRGARALRDYYRRARAAFAGSIWRDGTSFEKAYLIHLFQCMIEDSVDIRMVTTDGEYMEIDTEEDYVLANVRWP
;
A
#
# COMPACT_ATOMS: atom_id res chain seq x y z
N LEU A 1 9.93 1.71 1.47
CA LEU A 1 10.03 0.79 2.60
C LEU A 1 10.91 1.36 3.71
N ALA A 2 12.19 1.62 3.45
CA ALA A 2 13.15 2.06 4.47
C ALA A 2 12.71 3.34 5.22
N SER A 3 12.09 4.31 4.52
CA SER A 3 11.60 5.55 5.13
C SER A 3 10.58 5.34 6.25
N LEU A 4 9.67 4.38 6.11
CA LEU A 4 8.72 4.02 7.14
C LEU A 4 9.43 3.57 8.43
N PHE A 5 10.50 2.81 8.30
CA PHE A 5 11.21 2.22 9.45
C PHE A 5 12.18 3.18 10.17
N TYR A 6 12.31 4.42 9.72
CA TYR A 6 12.90 5.48 10.57
C TYR A 6 12.03 5.80 11.78
N ALA A 7 10.71 5.53 11.69
CA ALA A 7 9.77 5.65 12.80
C ALA A 7 9.56 4.32 13.56
N GLU A 8 10.45 3.32 13.42
CA GLU A 8 10.26 2.00 14.04
C GLU A 8 10.04 2.05 15.55
N ALA A 9 10.66 3.00 16.22
CA ALA A 9 10.52 3.18 17.67
C ALA A 9 9.09 3.59 18.10
N ASP A 10 8.33 4.20 17.19
CA ASP A 10 6.95 4.65 17.43
C ASP A 10 5.90 3.58 17.03
N MET A 11 6.34 2.41 16.55
CA MET A 11 5.46 1.31 16.11
C MET A 11 5.17 0.28 17.20
N ASP A 12 5.32 0.61 18.49
CA ASP A 12 5.11 -0.35 19.58
C ASP A 12 3.63 -0.69 19.81
N ALA A 13 2.75 0.25 19.55
CA ALA A 13 1.30 0.07 19.49
C ALA A 13 0.82 0.02 18.03
N GLY A 14 -0.48 -0.16 17.82
CA GLY A 14 -1.06 -0.04 16.49
C GLY A 14 -0.88 1.37 15.91
N PHE A 15 -0.75 1.46 14.59
CA PHE A 15 -0.58 2.74 13.90
C PHE A 15 -1.27 2.72 12.52
N LEU A 16 -1.43 3.91 11.96
CA LEU A 16 -1.83 4.13 10.58
C LEU A 16 -0.62 4.65 9.80
N CYS A 17 -0.36 4.02 8.66
CA CYS A 17 0.63 4.47 7.69
C CYS A 17 -0.08 5.08 6.49
N SER A 18 0.40 6.22 6.01
CA SER A 18 -0.02 6.82 4.75
C SER A 18 1.20 7.23 3.94
N TYR A 19 1.14 7.07 2.62
CA TYR A 19 2.07 7.74 1.73
C TYR A 19 1.88 9.26 1.84
N SER A 20 2.92 10.03 1.60
CA SER A 20 2.94 11.49 1.86
C SER A 20 2.30 12.30 0.74
N ASP A 21 2.11 11.69 -0.41
CA ASP A 21 1.60 12.23 -1.67
C ASP A 21 0.13 11.86 -1.94
N ILE A 22 -0.55 11.28 -0.96
CA ILE A 22 -1.94 10.85 -1.05
C ILE A 22 -2.87 11.81 -0.32
N LEU A 23 -3.86 12.34 -1.01
CA LEU A 23 -5.06 12.96 -0.44
C LEU A 23 -6.14 11.89 -0.28
N TYR A 24 -6.78 11.79 0.87
CA TYR A 24 -7.89 10.86 1.09
C TYR A 24 -8.96 11.45 1.99
N ARG A 25 -10.19 10.97 1.83
CA ARG A 25 -11.32 11.34 2.70
C ARG A 25 -11.20 10.62 4.06
N PRO A 26 -11.69 11.24 5.16
CA PRO A 26 -11.68 10.59 6.48
C PRO A 26 -12.38 9.23 6.52
N SER A 27 -13.41 9.02 5.67
CA SER A 27 -14.12 7.75 5.50
C SER A 27 -13.19 6.57 5.16
N VAL A 28 -12.15 6.79 4.35
CA VAL A 28 -11.16 5.77 4.00
C VAL A 28 -10.48 5.22 5.26
N VAL A 29 -9.94 6.12 6.08
CA VAL A 29 -9.27 5.76 7.33
C VAL A 29 -10.25 5.14 8.33
N GLN A 30 -11.47 5.66 8.41
CA GLN A 30 -12.47 5.15 9.34
C GLN A 30 -12.84 3.70 9.06
N ARG A 31 -12.96 3.31 7.79
CA ARG A 31 -13.17 1.91 7.39
C ARG A 31 -12.00 1.01 7.85
N ALA A 32 -10.77 1.45 7.65
CA ALA A 32 -9.60 0.69 8.08
C ALA A 32 -9.53 0.55 9.61
N LEU A 33 -9.85 1.61 10.37
CA LEU A 33 -9.82 1.60 11.83
C LEU A 33 -10.87 0.67 12.44
N THR A 34 -12.02 0.50 11.80
CA THR A 34 -13.11 -0.35 12.30
C THR A 34 -12.99 -1.82 11.89
N HIS A 35 -12.12 -2.14 10.95
CA HIS A 35 -11.93 -3.52 10.48
C HIS A 35 -11.19 -4.36 11.54
N PRO A 36 -11.60 -5.64 11.81
CA PRO A 36 -11.03 -6.46 12.88
C PRO A 36 -9.64 -7.05 12.56
N GLY A 37 -9.20 -7.08 11.29
CA GLY A 37 -7.91 -7.68 10.88
C GLY A 37 -6.70 -7.04 11.57
N ASP A 38 -5.59 -7.73 11.65
CA ASP A 38 -4.37 -7.22 12.27
C ASP A 38 -3.64 -6.22 11.37
N ILE A 39 -3.67 -6.46 10.06
CA ILE A 39 -3.13 -5.59 9.00
C ILE A 39 -4.25 -5.37 7.98
N VAL A 40 -4.55 -4.10 7.71
CA VAL A 40 -5.64 -3.72 6.82
C VAL A 40 -5.15 -2.66 5.83
N LEU A 41 -5.22 -2.97 4.55
CA LEU A 41 -4.88 -2.06 3.46
C LEU A 41 -6.16 -1.40 2.91
N CYS A 42 -6.07 -0.13 2.53
CA CYS A 42 -7.14 0.53 1.79
C CYS A 42 -6.91 0.31 0.29
N VAL A 43 -7.94 -0.15 -0.41
CA VAL A 43 -7.86 -0.58 -1.82
C VAL A 43 -8.97 0.09 -2.62
N ASP A 44 -8.60 0.80 -3.69
CA ASP A 44 -9.58 1.35 -4.64
C ASP A 44 -9.97 0.27 -5.66
N THR A 45 -11.26 -0.04 -5.73
CA THR A 45 -11.80 -0.98 -6.71
C THR A 45 -12.09 -0.35 -8.07
N GLU A 46 -12.20 0.98 -8.10
CA GLU A 46 -12.41 1.78 -9.32
C GLU A 46 -11.13 2.51 -9.77
N TRP A 47 -9.98 1.99 -9.35
CA TRP A 47 -8.66 2.60 -9.51
C TRP A 47 -8.32 3.06 -10.93
N ARG A 48 -8.74 2.31 -11.98
CA ARG A 48 -8.50 2.70 -13.39
C ARG A 48 -9.08 4.07 -13.72
N ALA A 49 -10.17 4.46 -13.08
CA ALA A 49 -10.76 5.78 -13.29
C ALA A 49 -9.84 6.92 -12.84
N ARG A 50 -8.85 6.64 -11.97
CA ARG A 50 -7.86 7.63 -11.51
C ARG A 50 -6.82 7.94 -12.59
N TYR A 51 -6.59 7.01 -13.53
CA TYR A 51 -5.60 7.12 -14.59
C TYR A 51 -6.11 7.74 -15.90
N VAL A 52 -7.44 7.88 -16.08
CA VAL A 52 -8.07 8.29 -17.34
C VAL A 52 -7.55 9.62 -17.91
N ASP A 53 -7.20 10.58 -17.07
CA ASP A 53 -6.73 11.90 -17.48
C ASP A 53 -5.28 12.18 -17.05
N ARG A 54 -4.52 11.13 -16.72
CA ARG A 54 -3.12 11.22 -16.31
C ARG A 54 -2.22 10.72 -17.45
N SER A 55 -1.49 11.64 -18.08
CA SER A 55 -0.56 11.32 -19.16
C SER A 55 0.87 11.09 -18.68
N GLN A 56 1.22 11.61 -17.49
CA GLN A 56 2.57 11.56 -16.93
C GLN A 56 2.75 10.45 -15.90
N HIS A 57 1.67 9.79 -15.49
CA HIS A 57 1.69 8.68 -14.54
C HIS A 57 0.97 7.47 -15.16
N PRO A 58 1.71 6.45 -15.62
CA PRO A 58 1.11 5.32 -16.31
C PRO A 58 0.42 4.35 -15.34
N GLU A 59 -0.62 3.67 -15.81
CA GLU A 59 -1.36 2.61 -15.09
C GLU A 59 -0.46 1.46 -14.60
N ASP A 60 0.69 1.26 -15.24
CA ASP A 60 1.64 0.20 -14.86
C ASP A 60 2.27 0.42 -13.47
N ASP A 61 2.32 1.67 -13.00
CA ASP A 61 2.87 2.01 -11.67
C ASP A 61 1.92 1.66 -10.52
N ALA A 62 0.65 1.36 -10.81
CA ALA A 62 -0.33 0.98 -9.82
C ALA A 62 0.12 -0.20 -8.94
N GLU A 63 -0.01 -0.08 -7.63
CA GLU A 63 0.27 -1.13 -6.65
C GLU A 63 -0.93 -2.08 -6.54
N LYS A 64 -1.07 -2.98 -7.53
CA LYS A 64 -2.24 -3.82 -7.75
C LYS A 64 -2.34 -4.96 -6.75
N VAL A 65 -3.57 -5.31 -6.37
CA VAL A 65 -3.88 -6.43 -5.47
C VAL A 65 -4.78 -7.46 -6.13
N ILE A 66 -4.62 -8.73 -5.75
CA ILE A 66 -5.60 -9.80 -5.96
C ILE A 66 -6.12 -10.21 -4.58
N ALA A 67 -7.43 -10.31 -4.45
CA ALA A 67 -8.07 -10.64 -3.18
C ALA A 67 -9.08 -11.79 -3.33
N ASP A 68 -9.24 -12.56 -2.25
CA ASP A 68 -10.31 -13.54 -2.04
C ASP A 68 -11.21 -13.00 -0.90
N GLY A 69 -12.38 -12.49 -1.28
CA GLY A 69 -13.18 -11.66 -0.38
C GLY A 69 -12.42 -10.40 0.05
N ASP A 70 -12.21 -10.23 1.34
CA ASP A 70 -11.42 -9.13 1.91
C ASP A 70 -9.96 -9.50 2.21
N ARG A 71 -9.56 -10.76 1.95
CA ARG A 71 -8.20 -11.23 2.15
C ARG A 71 -7.35 -10.96 0.92
N ILE A 72 -6.25 -10.23 1.08
CA ILE A 72 -5.28 -10.04 0.00
C ILE A 72 -4.44 -11.31 -0.14
N VAL A 73 -4.39 -11.86 -1.36
CA VAL A 73 -3.62 -13.06 -1.70
C VAL A 73 -2.39 -12.75 -2.55
N ARG A 74 -2.34 -11.58 -3.17
CA ARG A 74 -1.18 -11.09 -3.92
C ARG A 74 -1.19 -9.57 -4.00
N ILE A 75 -0.02 -8.93 -3.92
CA ILE A 75 0.17 -7.49 -4.09
C ILE A 75 1.47 -7.21 -4.84
N GLU A 76 1.38 -6.72 -6.08
CA GLU A 76 2.53 -6.45 -6.96
C GLU A 76 2.11 -5.48 -8.08
N ARG A 77 3.06 -4.69 -8.60
CA ARG A 77 2.86 -3.86 -9.80
C ARG A 77 2.68 -4.70 -11.07
N SER A 78 3.32 -5.89 -11.13
CA SER A 78 3.29 -6.80 -12.27
C SER A 78 1.96 -7.55 -12.49
N ILE A 79 1.00 -7.43 -11.58
CA ILE A 79 -0.36 -7.97 -11.79
C ILE A 79 -0.98 -7.26 -12.99
N SER A 80 -1.58 -8.02 -13.91
CA SER A 80 -2.29 -7.39 -15.03
C SER A 80 -3.55 -6.67 -14.55
N SER A 81 -3.91 -5.59 -15.23
CA SER A 81 -5.08 -4.78 -14.87
C SER A 81 -6.39 -5.58 -14.89
N GLU A 82 -6.48 -6.62 -15.73
CA GLU A 82 -7.65 -7.50 -15.82
C GLU A 82 -7.76 -8.46 -14.61
N GLN A 83 -6.64 -8.81 -13.99
CA GLN A 83 -6.59 -9.72 -12.83
C GLN A 83 -6.71 -8.98 -11.51
N ALA A 84 -6.42 -7.68 -11.50
CA ALA A 84 -6.43 -6.87 -10.29
C ALA A 84 -7.84 -6.75 -9.71
N SER A 85 -7.98 -7.04 -8.43
CA SER A 85 -9.18 -6.72 -7.64
C SER A 85 -9.28 -5.24 -7.28
N GLY A 86 -8.17 -4.52 -7.32
CA GLY A 86 -8.05 -3.11 -7.03
C GLY A 86 -6.61 -2.67 -6.89
N GLU A 87 -6.41 -1.40 -6.53
CA GLU A 87 -5.12 -0.76 -6.25
C GLU A 87 -5.00 -0.44 -4.76
N TYR A 88 -3.86 -0.80 -4.15
CA TYR A 88 -3.51 -0.31 -2.82
C TYR A 88 -3.16 1.17 -2.89
N ILE A 89 -3.90 1.99 -2.18
CA ILE A 89 -3.82 3.46 -2.25
C ILE A 89 -2.81 4.09 -1.29
N GLY A 90 -1.81 3.34 -0.83
CA GLY A 90 -0.80 3.88 0.08
C GLY A 90 -1.27 4.10 1.53
N VAL A 91 -2.47 3.66 1.91
CA VAL A 91 -3.01 3.80 3.28
C VAL A 91 -3.19 2.43 3.91
N ALA A 92 -2.54 2.19 5.06
CA ALA A 92 -2.59 0.93 5.79
C ALA A 92 -2.75 1.13 7.29
N ARG A 93 -3.55 0.28 7.93
CA ARG A 93 -3.68 0.23 9.39
C ARG A 93 -3.10 -1.06 9.94
N PHE A 94 -2.38 -0.94 11.03
CA PHE A 94 -1.81 -2.04 11.81
C PHE A 94 -2.33 -1.94 13.24
N ASN A 95 -2.82 -3.03 13.82
CA ASN A 95 -2.97 -3.12 15.27
C ASN A 95 -1.64 -3.56 15.90
N ASP A 96 -1.61 -3.75 17.23
CA ASP A 96 -0.39 -4.14 17.96
C ASP A 96 0.25 -5.43 17.41
N ARG A 97 -0.56 -6.42 17.00
CA ARG A 97 -0.05 -7.67 16.41
C ARG A 97 0.49 -7.46 15.00
N GLY A 98 -0.25 -6.70 14.20
CA GLY A 98 0.16 -6.32 12.85
C GLY A 98 1.45 -5.50 12.84
N ALA A 99 1.57 -4.54 13.75
CA ALA A 99 2.77 -3.73 13.92
C ALA A 99 4.00 -4.56 14.30
N ARG A 100 3.85 -5.51 15.24
CA ARG A 100 4.92 -6.45 15.59
C ARG A 100 5.31 -7.33 14.41
N ALA A 101 4.35 -7.92 13.72
CA ALA A 101 4.60 -8.75 12.55
C ALA A 101 5.36 -7.96 11.46
N LEU A 102 4.91 -6.76 11.12
CA LEU A 102 5.57 -5.90 10.13
C LEU A 102 7.04 -5.63 10.48
N ARG A 103 7.33 -5.25 11.75
CA ARG A 103 8.70 -5.01 12.22
C ARG A 103 9.57 -6.25 12.13
N ASP A 104 9.05 -7.41 12.54
CA ASP A 104 9.81 -8.66 12.53
C ASP A 104 10.14 -9.10 11.09
N TYR A 105 9.21 -8.93 10.16
CA TYR A 105 9.45 -9.19 8.74
C TYR A 105 10.49 -8.24 8.15
N TYR A 106 10.39 -6.94 8.45
CA TYR A 106 11.38 -5.96 7.99
C TYR A 106 12.78 -6.28 8.52
N ARG A 107 12.93 -6.57 9.83
CA ARG A 107 14.22 -6.90 10.44
C ARG A 107 14.84 -8.14 9.82
N ARG A 108 14.05 -9.18 9.56
CA ARG A 108 14.51 -10.40 8.87
C ARG A 108 14.93 -10.10 7.43
N ALA A 109 14.12 -9.37 6.67
CA ALA A 109 14.45 -9.01 5.31
C ALA A 109 15.72 -8.13 5.26
N ARG A 110 15.85 -7.15 6.16
CA ARG A 110 17.05 -6.32 6.28
C ARG A 110 18.30 -7.13 6.59
N ALA A 111 18.20 -8.07 7.54
CA ALA A 111 19.33 -8.92 7.91
C ALA A 111 19.79 -9.83 6.75
N ALA A 112 18.86 -10.26 5.91
CA ALA A 112 19.15 -11.17 4.80
C ALA A 112 19.60 -10.43 3.52
N PHE A 113 19.11 -9.21 3.26
CA PHE A 113 19.20 -8.56 1.94
C PHE A 113 19.80 -7.15 1.95
N ALA A 114 20.21 -6.58 3.10
CA ALA A 114 20.86 -5.27 3.13
C ALA A 114 22.09 -5.25 2.20
N GLY A 115 22.16 -4.24 1.33
CA GLY A 115 23.23 -4.10 0.33
C GLY A 115 23.13 -5.04 -0.88
N SER A 116 22.03 -5.77 -1.04
CA SER A 116 21.81 -6.71 -2.14
C SER A 116 20.47 -6.55 -2.84
N ILE A 117 20.30 -7.22 -3.97
CA ILE A 117 19.02 -7.30 -4.68
C ILE A 117 18.06 -8.18 -3.86
N TRP A 118 16.83 -7.71 -3.69
CA TRP A 118 15.82 -8.44 -2.94
C TRP A 118 14.66 -8.93 -3.83
N ARG A 119 13.85 -8.01 -4.36
CA ARG A 119 12.66 -8.36 -5.17
C ARG A 119 12.63 -7.54 -6.46
N ASP A 120 12.11 -8.13 -7.52
CA ASP A 120 11.87 -7.50 -8.83
C ASP A 120 13.10 -6.75 -9.38
N GLY A 121 14.30 -7.27 -9.11
CA GLY A 121 15.54 -6.62 -9.50
C GLY A 121 15.90 -5.37 -8.70
N THR A 122 15.12 -5.05 -7.66
CA THR A 122 15.28 -3.86 -6.82
C THR A 122 16.14 -4.19 -5.59
N SER A 123 17.10 -3.31 -5.24
CA SER A 123 17.86 -3.47 -4.00
C SER A 123 16.95 -3.27 -2.77
N PHE A 124 17.33 -3.89 -1.65
CA PHE A 124 16.57 -3.78 -0.40
C PHE A 124 16.32 -2.31 0.00
N GLU A 125 17.31 -1.44 -0.17
CA GLU A 125 17.25 -0.02 0.19
C GLU A 125 16.24 0.78 -0.64
N LYS A 126 15.96 0.31 -1.88
CA LYS A 126 15.02 0.92 -2.81
C LYS A 126 13.68 0.19 -2.86
N ALA A 127 13.51 -0.86 -2.05
CA ALA A 127 12.31 -1.67 -2.05
C ALA A 127 11.07 -0.85 -1.64
N TYR A 128 9.95 -1.15 -2.29
CA TYR A 128 8.62 -0.62 -1.94
C TYR A 128 8.04 -1.34 -0.73
N LEU A 129 7.06 -0.74 -0.07
CA LEU A 129 6.37 -1.37 1.07
C LEU A 129 5.61 -2.63 0.64
N ILE A 130 5.05 -2.64 -0.57
CA ILE A 130 4.35 -3.80 -1.13
C ILE A 130 5.25 -5.04 -1.26
N HIS A 131 6.57 -4.89 -1.45
CA HIS A 131 7.48 -6.04 -1.46
C HIS A 131 7.50 -6.75 -0.09
N LEU A 132 7.40 -5.99 1.00
CA LEU A 132 7.32 -6.56 2.34
C LEU A 132 5.95 -7.23 2.56
N PHE A 133 4.86 -6.58 2.13
CA PHE A 133 3.53 -7.19 2.19
C PHE A 133 3.45 -8.48 1.41
N GLN A 134 4.00 -8.52 0.19
CA GLN A 134 4.02 -9.74 -0.62
C GLN A 134 4.79 -10.86 0.08
N CYS A 135 5.94 -10.56 0.68
CA CYS A 135 6.71 -11.52 1.48
C CYS A 135 5.90 -12.07 2.67
N MET A 136 5.15 -11.21 3.34
CA MET A 136 4.28 -11.60 4.46
C MET A 136 3.13 -12.51 3.99
N ILE A 137 2.52 -12.20 2.83
CA ILE A 137 1.46 -13.00 2.22
C ILE A 137 1.98 -14.40 1.84
N GLU A 138 3.16 -14.50 1.25
CA GLU A 138 3.80 -15.78 0.89
C GLU A 138 4.02 -16.68 2.12
N ASP A 139 4.31 -16.08 3.26
CA ASP A 139 4.42 -16.76 4.56
C ASP A 139 3.05 -16.93 5.27
N SER A 140 1.94 -16.72 4.55
CA SER A 140 0.57 -16.90 5.04
C SER A 140 0.14 -15.94 6.16
N VAL A 141 0.78 -14.77 6.27
CA VAL A 141 0.29 -13.70 7.14
C VAL A 141 -1.04 -13.19 6.59
N ASP A 142 -2.03 -13.05 7.48
CA ASP A 142 -3.37 -12.58 7.12
C ASP A 142 -3.38 -11.07 6.94
N ILE A 143 -3.37 -10.61 5.69
CA ILE A 143 -3.50 -9.20 5.31
C ILE A 143 -4.88 -9.00 4.70
N ARG A 144 -5.64 -8.07 5.26
CA ARG A 144 -7.01 -7.74 4.87
C ARG A 144 -7.06 -6.44 4.10
N MET A 145 -8.18 -6.20 3.42
CA MET A 145 -8.45 -4.93 2.78
C MET A 145 -9.81 -4.36 3.17
N VAL A 146 -9.91 -3.04 3.12
CA VAL A 146 -11.17 -2.31 3.02
C VAL A 146 -11.19 -1.62 1.67
N THR A 147 -12.35 -1.61 1.04
CA THR A 147 -12.50 -1.05 -0.30
C THR A 147 -12.91 0.42 -0.27
N THR A 148 -12.49 1.15 -1.28
CA THR A 148 -13.02 2.46 -1.66
C THR A 148 -13.32 2.47 -3.16
N ASP A 149 -14.16 3.36 -3.59
CA ASP A 149 -14.52 3.61 -5.00
C ASP A 149 -14.01 5.00 -5.44
N GLY A 150 -12.81 5.34 -5.07
CA GLY A 150 -12.20 6.66 -5.14
C GLY A 150 -11.96 7.20 -3.74
N GLU A 151 -12.41 8.40 -3.44
CA GLU A 151 -12.20 9.09 -2.16
C GLU A 151 -10.71 9.32 -1.83
N TYR A 152 -9.83 9.22 -2.85
CA TYR A 152 -8.42 9.55 -2.76
C TYR A 152 -7.88 10.14 -4.06
N MET A 153 -6.76 10.82 -3.99
CA MET A 153 -5.94 11.23 -5.13
C MET A 153 -4.47 11.12 -4.74
N GLU A 154 -3.67 10.63 -5.66
CA GLU A 154 -2.21 10.64 -5.58
C GLU A 154 -1.67 11.83 -6.37
N ILE A 155 -0.61 12.47 -5.85
CA ILE A 155 -0.01 13.66 -6.46
C ILE A 155 1.49 13.42 -6.65
N ASP A 156 1.85 12.82 -7.80
CA ASP A 156 3.24 12.53 -8.17
C ASP A 156 3.81 13.55 -9.16
N THR A 157 2.94 14.17 -9.94
CA THR A 157 3.32 15.04 -11.04
C THR A 157 2.66 16.42 -10.92
N GLU A 158 3.15 17.38 -11.71
CA GLU A 158 2.51 18.70 -11.83
C GLU A 158 1.09 18.58 -12.41
N GLU A 159 0.89 17.62 -13.33
CA GLU A 159 -0.43 17.30 -13.88
C GLU A 159 -1.40 16.87 -12.77
N ASP A 160 -0.98 15.99 -11.86
CA ASP A 160 -1.80 15.53 -10.74
C ASP A 160 -2.16 16.66 -9.78
N TYR A 161 -1.21 17.56 -9.53
CA TYR A 161 -1.46 18.75 -8.72
C TYR A 161 -2.54 19.65 -9.33
N VAL A 162 -2.50 19.87 -10.65
CA VAL A 162 -3.54 20.64 -11.36
C VAL A 162 -4.89 19.93 -11.29
N LEU A 163 -4.92 18.61 -11.54
CA LEU A 163 -6.14 17.82 -11.44
C LEU A 163 -6.72 17.84 -10.02
N ALA A 164 -5.87 17.75 -8.99
CA ALA A 164 -6.30 17.79 -7.60
C ALA A 164 -6.98 19.12 -7.25
N ASN A 165 -6.44 20.25 -7.70
CA ASN A 165 -7.06 21.56 -7.48
C ASN A 165 -8.45 21.73 -8.12
N VAL A 166 -8.75 20.92 -9.13
CA VAL A 166 -10.07 20.94 -9.81
C VAL A 166 -11.03 19.90 -9.22
N ARG A 167 -10.53 18.72 -8.86
CA ARG A 167 -11.36 17.55 -8.50
C ARG A 167 -11.46 17.29 -7.00
N TRP A 168 -10.52 17.85 -6.21
CA TRP A 168 -10.53 17.69 -4.76
C TRP A 168 -11.08 18.95 -4.10
N PRO A 169 -12.38 18.99 -3.75
CA PRO A 169 -13.00 20.17 -3.13
C PRO A 169 -12.61 20.34 -1.67
#